data_68bb87c73c3e73cd426cfe38774c2a6c
#
_entry.id   68bb87c73c3e73cd426cfe38774c2a6c
#
_cell.length_a   1.000
_cell.length_b   1.000
_cell.length_c   1.000
_cell.angle_alpha   90.00
_cell.angle_beta   90.00
_cell.angle_gamma   90.00
#
_symmetry.space_group_name_H-M   'P 1'
#
loop_
_entity.id
_entity.type
_entity.pdbx_description
1 polymer ?
#
loop_
_entity_poly.entity_id
_entity_poly.type
_entity_poly.pdbx_seq_one_letter_code
_entity_poly.pdbx_strand_id
1 'polypeptide(L)'
;RKTGANQTTEQARIFGKAVRYFADIDGPVYPMELPLDSLRKGPVHLNLQFDEPLLPDDSADWVSEIVVAPKSFVERSKPGNLRLVGARGVVVIGHDRGGLGVEEITKFTKLLGWPVIAEDPLSFPDAIAHASIFLTSQEIRSTLIPQSVLVIGRTTLSRSVNAFIKSSPI
;
A
#
# COMPACT_ATOMS: atom_id res chain seq x y z
N ARG A 1 8.67 15.12 26.51
CA ARG A 1 9.46 13.95 26.92
C ARG A 1 9.80 14.05 28.41
N LYS A 2 9.47 13.02 29.19
CA LYS A 2 9.67 12.97 30.66
C LYS A 2 8.95 14.07 31.48
N THR A 3 7.89 14.64 30.91
CA THR A 3 7.11 15.71 31.58
C THR A 3 6.08 15.19 32.56
N GLY A 4 5.82 13.87 32.60
CA GLY A 4 4.74 13.29 33.40
C GLY A 4 3.32 13.63 32.90
N ALA A 5 3.19 14.31 31.75
CA ALA A 5 1.91 14.61 31.15
C ALA A 5 1.22 13.34 30.65
N ASN A 6 -0.11 13.39 30.55
CA ASN A 6 -0.89 12.32 29.92
C ASN A 6 -0.39 12.11 28.48
N GLN A 7 -0.38 10.84 28.04
CA GLN A 7 0.06 10.44 26.68
C GLN A 7 1.56 10.66 26.41
N THR A 8 2.37 10.83 27.43
CA THR A 8 3.83 10.89 27.31
C THR A 8 4.41 9.49 27.15
N THR A 9 5.27 9.28 26.16
CA THR A 9 6.01 8.04 25.96
C THR A 9 7.46 8.30 25.61
N GLU A 10 8.31 7.29 25.79
CA GLU A 10 9.70 7.33 25.33
C GLU A 10 9.75 7.01 23.83
N GLN A 11 9.75 8.06 23.02
CA GLN A 11 9.72 7.96 21.57
C GLN A 11 11.09 7.73 20.94
N ALA A 12 12.16 8.13 21.66
CA ALA A 12 13.51 7.99 21.17
C ALA A 12 13.83 6.53 20.84
N ARG A 13 14.19 6.26 19.57
CA ARG A 13 14.54 4.92 19.07
C ARG A 13 13.47 3.85 19.29
N ILE A 14 12.18 4.22 19.41
CA ILE A 14 11.08 3.28 19.63
C ILE A 14 11.01 2.19 18.56
N PHE A 15 11.45 2.45 17.33
CA PHE A 15 11.48 1.49 16.22
C PHE A 15 12.77 0.66 16.17
N GLY A 16 13.74 0.90 17.06
CA GLY A 16 14.96 0.12 17.17
C GLY A 16 15.67 -0.12 15.84
N LYS A 17 15.90 -1.38 15.49
CA LYS A 17 16.59 -1.79 14.26
C LYS A 17 15.71 -1.77 13.02
N ALA A 18 14.41 -1.49 13.14
CA ALA A 18 13.50 -1.42 12.01
C ALA A 18 13.76 -0.20 11.11
N VAL A 19 14.45 0.82 11.64
CA VAL A 19 14.80 2.03 10.90
C VAL A 19 16.29 2.07 10.55
N ARG A 20 16.61 2.74 9.45
CA ARG A 20 17.99 2.90 8.95
C ARG A 20 18.67 4.17 9.46
N TYR A 21 17.84 5.11 9.90
CA TYR A 21 18.31 6.36 10.47
C TYR A 21 17.35 6.81 11.57
N PHE A 22 17.90 7.41 12.61
CA PHE A 22 17.14 8.02 13.69
C PHE A 22 17.77 9.36 14.05
N ALA A 23 16.94 10.39 14.19
CA ALA A 23 17.30 11.65 14.81
C ALA A 23 16.24 12.08 15.82
N ASP A 24 16.68 12.56 16.96
CA ASP A 24 15.87 13.21 17.98
C ASP A 24 16.18 14.70 17.92
N ILE A 25 15.21 15.51 17.48
CA ILE A 25 15.38 16.91 17.13
C ILE A 25 14.66 17.74 18.20
N ASP A 26 15.45 18.48 18.95
CA ASP A 26 14.98 19.37 20.02
C ASP A 26 15.36 20.82 19.66
N GLY A 27 14.37 21.71 19.67
CA GLY A 27 14.56 23.13 19.36
C GLY A 27 14.24 23.53 17.92
N PRO A 28 14.54 24.78 17.52
CA PRO A 28 14.20 25.30 16.21
C PRO A 28 14.86 24.47 15.11
N VAL A 29 14.04 24.00 14.19
CA VAL A 29 14.49 23.21 13.04
C VAL A 29 14.95 24.18 11.97
N TYR A 30 16.24 24.31 11.82
CA TYR A 30 16.81 24.95 10.63
C TYR A 30 16.69 23.98 9.44
N PRO A 31 16.76 24.47 8.19
CA PRO A 31 16.77 23.60 7.04
C PRO A 31 17.78 22.47 7.24
N MET A 32 17.30 21.28 7.53
CA MET A 32 18.17 20.13 7.70
C MET A 32 18.20 19.32 6.42
N GLU A 33 19.36 18.83 6.08
CA GLU A 33 19.47 17.87 4.99
C GLU A 33 18.77 16.58 5.41
N LEU A 34 17.75 16.21 4.67
CA LEU A 34 17.10 14.92 4.88
C LEU A 34 18.11 13.81 4.55
N PRO A 35 18.15 12.74 5.35
CA PRO A 35 19.09 11.63 5.13
C PRO A 35 18.66 10.77 3.94
N LEU A 36 18.70 11.34 2.72
CA LEU A 36 18.20 10.71 1.50
C LEU A 36 18.82 9.34 1.23
N ASP A 37 20.12 9.17 1.52
CA ASP A 37 20.77 7.87 1.37
C ASP A 37 20.24 6.82 2.34
N SER A 38 19.85 7.23 3.53
CA SER A 38 19.21 6.34 4.50
C SER A 38 17.78 6.01 4.09
N LEU A 39 17.03 6.97 3.53
CA LEU A 39 15.68 6.76 2.99
C LEU A 39 15.68 5.74 1.85
N ARG A 40 16.69 5.74 0.99
CA ARG A 40 16.83 4.75 -0.08
C ARG A 40 17.07 3.33 0.44
N LYS A 41 17.62 3.19 1.64
CA LYS A 41 17.94 1.90 2.27
C LYS A 41 16.80 1.35 3.14
N GLY A 42 15.81 2.17 3.46
CA GLY A 42 14.66 1.78 4.28
C GLY A 42 14.06 2.91 5.10
N PRO A 43 13.18 2.59 6.05
CA PRO A 43 12.51 3.60 6.87
C PRO A 43 13.49 4.45 7.69
N VAL A 44 13.18 5.72 7.87
CA VAL A 44 13.84 6.62 8.81
C VAL A 44 12.85 7.12 9.85
N HIS A 45 13.35 7.40 11.04
CA HIS A 45 12.57 7.96 12.13
C HIS A 45 13.17 9.31 12.56
N LEU A 46 12.41 10.35 12.34
CA LEU A 46 12.70 11.69 12.83
C LEU A 46 11.71 11.98 13.98
N ASN A 47 12.22 12.13 15.18
CA ASN A 47 11.41 12.53 16.33
C ASN A 47 11.59 14.04 16.54
N LEU A 48 10.58 14.82 16.18
CA LEU A 48 10.57 16.26 16.38
C LEU A 48 9.86 16.58 17.69
N GLN A 49 10.55 17.29 18.55
CA GLN A 49 9.99 17.73 19.82
C GLN A 49 9.41 19.13 19.64
N PHE A 50 8.13 19.28 19.96
CA PHE A 50 7.44 20.56 19.89
C PHE A 50 7.16 21.05 21.32
N ASP A 51 7.23 22.35 21.50
CA ASP A 51 6.85 23.05 22.73
C ASP A 51 5.77 24.10 22.43
N GLU A 52 5.15 24.64 23.44
CA GLU A 52 4.16 25.71 23.29
C GLU A 52 4.83 27.04 22.84
N PRO A 53 4.16 27.84 21.99
CA PRO A 53 2.85 27.59 21.38
C PRO A 53 2.94 26.63 20.20
N LEU A 54 1.93 25.71 20.07
CA LEU A 54 1.89 24.71 18.99
C LEU A 54 1.32 25.26 17.68
N LEU A 55 0.71 26.44 17.74
CA LEU A 55 0.17 27.10 16.55
C LEU A 55 1.17 28.13 16.01
N PRO A 56 1.37 28.20 14.70
CA PRO A 56 2.18 29.26 14.10
C PRO A 56 1.49 30.61 14.34
N ASP A 57 2.27 31.69 14.34
CA ASP A 57 1.78 33.05 14.52
C ASP A 57 1.18 33.69 13.27
N ASP A 58 0.96 32.96 12.23
CA ASP A 58 0.43 33.39 10.91
C ASP A 58 1.12 34.64 10.31
N SER A 59 2.27 35.05 10.88
CA SER A 59 2.99 36.24 10.44
C SER A 59 3.73 36.07 9.11
N ALA A 60 3.93 34.83 8.67
CA ALA A 60 4.62 34.51 7.43
C ALA A 60 3.89 33.43 6.63
N ASP A 61 3.67 33.69 5.34
CA ASP A 61 3.15 32.69 4.40
C ASP A 61 4.28 31.75 3.94
N TRP A 62 4.73 30.89 4.88
CA TRP A 62 5.80 29.91 4.61
C TRP A 62 5.36 28.77 3.68
N VAL A 63 4.04 28.59 3.51
CA VAL A 63 3.50 27.52 2.67
C VAL A 63 3.72 27.81 1.20
N SER A 64 3.64 29.09 0.79
CA SER A 64 3.89 29.49 -0.60
C SER A 64 5.34 29.35 -1.02
N GLU A 65 6.28 29.26 -0.08
CA GLU A 65 7.70 29.06 -0.36
C GLU A 65 8.05 27.57 -0.60
N ILE A 66 7.12 26.65 -0.31
CA ILE A 66 7.34 25.22 -0.50
C ILE A 66 7.21 24.86 -1.96
N VAL A 67 8.34 24.69 -2.63
CA VAL A 67 8.38 24.15 -3.99
C VAL A 67 8.23 22.63 -3.92
N VAL A 68 7.03 22.13 -4.22
CA VAL A 68 6.81 20.69 -4.36
C VAL A 68 7.46 20.21 -5.64
N ALA A 69 8.54 19.46 -5.53
CA ALA A 69 9.14 18.82 -6.70
C ALA A 69 8.10 17.92 -7.39
N PRO A 70 7.94 17.99 -8.72
CA PRO A 70 7.03 17.12 -9.43
C PRO A 70 7.39 15.67 -9.11
N LYS A 71 6.37 14.84 -8.81
CA LYS A 71 6.59 13.41 -8.61
C LYS A 71 7.30 12.88 -9.84
N SER A 72 8.51 12.36 -9.66
CA SER A 72 9.17 11.60 -10.71
C SER A 72 8.26 10.41 -11.01
N PHE A 73 7.65 10.42 -12.20
CA PHE A 73 6.91 9.24 -12.66
C PHE A 73 7.94 8.12 -12.80
N VAL A 74 7.78 7.08 -12.00
CA VAL A 74 8.45 5.81 -12.29
C VAL A 74 7.99 5.43 -13.70
N GLU A 75 8.93 5.37 -14.63
CA GLU A 75 8.66 4.95 -16.00
C GLU A 75 7.93 3.60 -15.92
N ARG A 76 6.64 3.58 -16.26
CA ARG A 76 5.89 2.33 -16.28
C ARG A 76 6.60 1.43 -17.29
N SER A 77 6.92 0.21 -16.87
CA SER A 77 7.44 -0.80 -17.79
C SER A 77 6.55 -0.85 -19.03
N LYS A 78 7.18 -0.96 -20.22
CA LYS A 78 6.45 -1.02 -21.49
C LYS A 78 5.33 -2.05 -21.37
N PRO A 79 4.11 -1.73 -21.86
CA PRO A 79 3.01 -2.67 -21.78
C PRO A 79 3.39 -3.97 -22.52
N GLY A 80 3.32 -5.07 -21.80
CA GLY A 80 3.50 -6.40 -22.37
C GLY A 80 2.17 -6.93 -22.92
N ASN A 81 2.25 -7.86 -23.85
CA ASN A 81 1.06 -8.59 -24.29
C ASN A 81 0.69 -9.65 -23.25
N LEU A 82 -0.49 -9.52 -22.65
CA LEU A 82 -1.04 -10.53 -21.77
C LEU A 82 -1.71 -11.62 -22.63
N ARG A 83 -1.19 -12.86 -22.53
CA ARG A 83 -1.79 -14.01 -23.18
C ARG A 83 -2.62 -14.77 -22.15
N LEU A 84 -3.94 -14.66 -22.24
CA LEU A 84 -4.85 -15.43 -21.42
C LEU A 84 -5.04 -16.82 -22.02
N VAL A 85 -4.96 -17.85 -21.16
CA VAL A 85 -5.14 -19.25 -21.55
C VAL A 85 -6.46 -19.75 -21.00
N GLY A 86 -7.34 -20.24 -21.91
CA GLY A 86 -8.63 -20.80 -21.54
C GLY A 86 -9.75 -19.78 -21.39
N ALA A 87 -10.98 -20.30 -21.45
CA ALA A 87 -12.22 -19.50 -21.37
C ALA A 87 -12.69 -19.26 -19.93
N ARG A 88 -12.20 -20.05 -18.96
CA ARG A 88 -12.61 -20.00 -17.55
C ARG A 88 -11.45 -19.54 -16.67
N GLY A 89 -11.56 -18.33 -16.17
CA GLY A 89 -10.57 -17.78 -15.28
C GLY A 89 -11.19 -17.03 -14.11
N VAL A 90 -10.32 -16.55 -13.23
CA VAL A 90 -10.67 -15.71 -12.08
C VAL A 90 -9.75 -14.52 -12.08
N VAL A 91 -10.27 -13.34 -11.82
CA VAL A 91 -9.49 -12.13 -11.57
C VAL A 91 -9.36 -11.94 -10.07
N VAL A 92 -8.14 -11.76 -9.59
CA VAL A 92 -7.86 -11.40 -8.18
C VAL A 92 -7.27 -10.01 -8.14
N ILE A 93 -7.92 -9.10 -7.43
CA ILE A 93 -7.49 -7.71 -7.28
C ILE A 93 -6.92 -7.52 -5.89
N GLY A 94 -5.64 -7.20 -5.82
CA GLY A 94 -4.96 -6.86 -4.56
C GLY A 94 -5.27 -5.44 -4.10
N HIS A 95 -4.96 -5.13 -2.86
CA HIS A 95 -5.15 -3.79 -2.29
C HIS A 95 -4.18 -2.76 -2.91
N ASP A 96 -2.97 -3.16 -3.27
CA ASP A 96 -2.00 -2.34 -3.99
C ASP A 96 -2.11 -2.61 -5.50
N ARG A 97 -2.79 -1.73 -6.19
CA ARG A 97 -3.13 -1.87 -7.61
C ARG A 97 -2.05 -1.34 -8.57
N GLY A 98 -0.88 -0.97 -8.05
CA GLY A 98 0.23 -0.48 -8.87
C GLY A 98 -0.07 0.82 -9.63
N GLY A 99 -0.96 1.64 -9.08
CA GLY A 99 -1.39 2.91 -9.70
C GLY A 99 -2.50 2.78 -10.74
N LEU A 100 -3.08 1.59 -10.93
CA LEU A 100 -4.27 1.42 -11.78
C LEU A 100 -5.53 1.94 -11.06
N GLY A 101 -6.37 2.67 -11.78
CA GLY A 101 -7.62 3.20 -11.28
C GLY A 101 -8.70 2.13 -11.12
N VAL A 102 -9.62 2.34 -10.17
CA VAL A 102 -10.77 1.44 -9.96
C VAL A 102 -11.62 1.32 -11.23
N GLU A 103 -11.86 2.45 -11.90
CA GLU A 103 -12.68 2.50 -13.11
C GLU A 103 -12.06 1.74 -14.27
N GLU A 104 -10.74 1.85 -14.46
CA GLU A 104 -10.00 1.11 -15.51
C GLU A 104 -10.08 -0.40 -15.26
N ILE A 105 -9.84 -0.83 -14.03
CA ILE A 105 -9.92 -2.23 -13.64
C ILE A 105 -11.35 -2.77 -13.83
N THR A 106 -12.36 -2.01 -13.39
CA THR A 106 -13.76 -2.41 -13.52
C THR A 106 -14.18 -2.56 -14.98
N LYS A 107 -13.80 -1.65 -15.86
CA LYS A 107 -14.04 -1.77 -17.29
C LYS A 107 -13.39 -3.02 -17.87
N PHE A 108 -12.14 -3.25 -17.50
CA PHE A 108 -11.40 -4.41 -17.97
C PHE A 108 -12.02 -5.73 -17.49
N THR A 109 -12.36 -5.86 -16.21
CA THR A 109 -12.97 -7.09 -15.67
C THR A 109 -14.33 -7.38 -16.25
N LYS A 110 -15.15 -6.34 -16.54
CA LYS A 110 -16.44 -6.48 -17.24
C LYS A 110 -16.27 -6.99 -18.68
N LEU A 111 -15.27 -6.52 -19.40
CA LEU A 111 -14.95 -7.01 -20.74
C LEU A 111 -14.49 -8.46 -20.72
N LEU A 112 -13.72 -8.85 -19.70
CA LEU A 112 -13.21 -10.21 -19.56
C LEU A 112 -14.30 -11.20 -19.15
N GLY A 113 -15.30 -10.75 -18.38
CA GLY A 113 -16.44 -11.57 -17.95
C GLY A 113 -16.10 -12.67 -16.95
N TRP A 114 -14.91 -12.62 -16.34
CA TRP A 114 -14.50 -13.60 -15.32
C TRP A 114 -14.96 -13.17 -13.94
N PRO A 115 -15.22 -14.14 -13.04
CA PRO A 115 -15.44 -13.85 -11.62
C PRO A 115 -14.28 -13.04 -11.03
N VAL A 116 -14.63 -12.08 -10.18
CA VAL A 116 -13.67 -11.17 -9.55
C VAL A 116 -13.62 -11.42 -8.05
N ILE A 117 -12.42 -11.54 -7.50
CA ILE A 117 -12.14 -11.53 -6.06
C ILE A 117 -11.33 -10.26 -5.78
N ALA A 118 -11.75 -9.44 -4.83
CA ALA A 118 -11.04 -8.23 -4.46
C ALA A 118 -10.70 -8.20 -2.97
N GLU A 119 -9.48 -7.74 -2.65
CA GLU A 119 -9.08 -7.48 -1.25
C GLU A 119 -9.74 -6.21 -0.71
N ASP A 120 -10.17 -5.32 -1.58
CA ASP A 120 -10.96 -4.12 -1.28
C ASP A 120 -12.35 -4.22 -1.94
N PRO A 121 -13.29 -4.93 -1.32
CA PRO A 121 -14.62 -5.15 -1.91
C PRO A 121 -15.48 -3.88 -1.97
N LEU A 122 -15.15 -2.85 -1.18
CA LEU A 122 -15.88 -1.58 -1.22
C LEU A 122 -15.62 -0.82 -2.53
N SER A 123 -14.40 -0.91 -3.04
CA SER A 123 -14.07 -0.33 -4.36
C SER A 123 -14.58 -1.18 -5.54
N PHE A 124 -14.85 -2.46 -5.32
CA PHE A 124 -15.28 -3.40 -6.36
C PHE A 124 -16.55 -4.13 -5.93
N PRO A 125 -17.72 -3.48 -5.96
CA PRO A 125 -18.98 -4.05 -5.45
C PRO A 125 -19.46 -5.30 -6.23
N ASP A 126 -19.00 -5.47 -7.47
CA ASP A 126 -19.32 -6.65 -8.30
C ASP A 126 -18.40 -7.85 -7.98
N ALA A 127 -17.43 -7.70 -7.07
CA ALA A 127 -16.57 -8.79 -6.65
C ALA A 127 -17.32 -9.81 -5.78
N ILE A 128 -16.86 -11.07 -5.84
CA ILE A 128 -17.43 -12.15 -5.02
C ILE A 128 -17.22 -11.84 -3.54
N ALA A 129 -18.34 -11.71 -2.81
CA ALA A 129 -18.32 -11.43 -1.40
C ALA A 129 -17.70 -12.59 -0.61
N HIS A 130 -16.99 -12.24 0.47
CA HIS A 130 -16.45 -13.20 1.44
C HIS A 130 -15.52 -14.29 0.88
N ALA A 131 -14.88 -14.04 -0.27
CA ALA A 131 -13.95 -14.99 -0.88
C ALA A 131 -12.83 -15.44 0.08
N SER A 132 -12.34 -14.54 0.91
CA SER A 132 -11.33 -14.84 1.94
C SER A 132 -11.82 -15.88 2.97
N ILE A 133 -13.11 -16.02 3.17
CA ILE A 133 -13.72 -16.98 4.12
C ILE A 133 -13.91 -18.33 3.45
N PHE A 134 -14.65 -18.43 2.34
CA PHE A 134 -14.93 -19.73 1.74
C PHE A 134 -13.68 -20.39 1.13
N LEU A 135 -12.70 -19.61 0.68
CA LEU A 135 -11.41 -20.13 0.20
C LEU A 135 -10.51 -20.67 1.34
N THR A 136 -10.91 -20.62 2.61
CA THR A 136 -10.20 -21.35 3.68
C THR A 136 -10.38 -22.85 3.53
N SER A 137 -11.51 -23.31 3.01
CA SER A 137 -11.74 -24.74 2.75
C SER A 137 -10.87 -25.24 1.59
N GLN A 138 -10.10 -26.28 1.85
CA GLN A 138 -9.32 -26.96 0.82
C GLN A 138 -10.23 -27.65 -0.19
N GLU A 139 -11.33 -28.22 0.25
CA GLU A 139 -12.33 -28.88 -0.61
C GLU A 139 -12.90 -27.89 -1.63
N ILE A 140 -13.32 -26.71 -1.17
CA ILE A 140 -13.85 -25.67 -2.06
C ILE A 140 -12.76 -25.23 -3.07
N ARG A 141 -11.54 -25.00 -2.61
CA ARG A 141 -10.44 -24.63 -3.52
C ARG A 141 -10.20 -25.68 -4.60
N SER A 142 -10.25 -26.97 -4.24
CA SER A 142 -10.04 -28.07 -5.20
C SER A 142 -11.16 -28.21 -6.22
N THR A 143 -12.37 -27.76 -5.94
CA THR A 143 -13.49 -27.75 -6.88
C THR A 143 -13.49 -26.53 -7.80
N LEU A 144 -12.89 -25.44 -7.36
CA LEU A 144 -12.87 -24.14 -8.06
C LEU A 144 -11.63 -23.91 -8.91
N ILE A 145 -10.95 -24.97 -9.38
CA ILE A 145 -9.71 -24.84 -10.17
C ILE A 145 -10.01 -24.08 -11.48
N PRO A 146 -9.59 -22.82 -11.61
CA PRO A 146 -9.72 -22.07 -12.86
C PRO A 146 -8.66 -22.51 -13.86
N GLN A 147 -8.89 -22.25 -15.15
CA GLN A 147 -7.87 -22.46 -16.20
C GLN A 147 -6.78 -21.39 -16.17
N SER A 148 -7.13 -20.21 -15.66
CA SER A 148 -6.19 -19.09 -15.49
C SER A 148 -6.58 -18.24 -14.28
N VAL A 149 -5.58 -17.71 -13.60
CA VAL A 149 -5.76 -16.68 -12.58
C VAL A 149 -5.01 -15.43 -12.99
N LEU A 150 -5.75 -14.34 -13.15
CA LEU A 150 -5.18 -13.03 -13.42
C LEU A 150 -5.10 -12.25 -12.11
N VAL A 151 -3.90 -11.90 -11.71
CA VAL A 151 -3.67 -11.10 -10.50
C VAL A 151 -3.38 -9.65 -10.90
N ILE A 152 -4.18 -8.71 -10.41
CA ILE A 152 -3.97 -7.27 -10.60
C ILE A 152 -3.43 -6.69 -9.30
N GLY A 153 -2.20 -6.19 -9.37
CA GLY A 153 -1.53 -5.59 -8.22
C GLY A 153 -0.94 -6.62 -7.25
N ARG A 154 -0.88 -6.26 -5.98
CA ARG A 154 -0.28 -7.07 -4.93
C ARG A 154 -1.32 -7.56 -3.95
N THR A 155 -1.42 -8.86 -3.77
CA THR A 155 -2.28 -9.51 -2.78
C THR A 155 -1.51 -9.77 -1.49
N THR A 156 -1.92 -9.20 -0.37
CA THR A 156 -1.23 -9.32 0.92
C THR A 156 -2.14 -9.59 2.10
N LEU A 157 -3.44 -9.31 2.00
CA LEU A 157 -4.36 -9.33 3.13
C LEU A 157 -4.89 -10.74 3.45
N SER A 158 -5.15 -11.56 2.43
CA SER A 158 -5.81 -12.85 2.63
C SER A 158 -4.89 -14.04 2.36
N ARG A 159 -4.60 -14.83 3.40
CA ARG A 159 -3.85 -16.08 3.26
C ARG A 159 -4.57 -17.12 2.39
N SER A 160 -5.90 -17.21 2.51
CA SER A 160 -6.71 -18.16 1.73
C SER A 160 -6.77 -17.80 0.25
N VAL A 161 -6.87 -16.52 -0.09
CA VAL A 161 -6.78 -16.04 -1.48
C VAL A 161 -5.37 -16.32 -2.06
N ASN A 162 -4.33 -16.04 -1.30
CA ASN A 162 -2.97 -16.36 -1.72
C ASN A 162 -2.72 -17.86 -1.90
N ALA A 163 -3.32 -18.70 -1.04
CA ALA A 163 -3.27 -20.15 -1.19
C ALA A 163 -4.01 -20.62 -2.47
N PHE A 164 -5.17 -20.01 -2.77
CA PHE A 164 -5.91 -20.27 -4.00
C PHE A 164 -5.09 -19.91 -5.25
N ILE A 165 -4.47 -18.73 -5.29
CA ILE A 165 -3.59 -18.31 -6.40
C ILE A 165 -2.47 -19.35 -6.60
N LYS A 166 -1.77 -19.74 -5.53
CA LYS A 166 -0.65 -20.68 -5.60
C LYS A 166 -1.04 -22.10 -6.05
N SER A 167 -2.27 -22.52 -5.77
CA SER A 167 -2.79 -23.85 -6.16
C SER A 167 -3.40 -23.87 -7.57
N SER A 168 -3.54 -22.71 -8.21
CA SER A 168 -4.11 -22.58 -9.53
C SER A 168 -3.03 -22.66 -10.62
N PRO A 169 -3.34 -23.13 -11.83
CA PRO A 169 -2.41 -23.07 -12.96
C PRO A 169 -2.08 -21.60 -13.28
N ILE A 170 -0.81 -21.30 -13.43
CA ILE A 170 -0.31 -19.97 -13.82
C ILE A 170 -0.13 -19.93 -15.32
#